data_e5329aa8597ef0a5c7f64b49bb9e4e46
#
_entry.id   e5329aa8597ef0a5c7f64b49bb9e4e46
#
_cell.length_a   1.000
_cell.length_b   1.000
_cell.length_c   1.000
_cell.angle_alpha   90.00
_cell.angle_beta   90.00
_cell.angle_gamma   90.00
#
_symmetry.space_group_name_H-M   'P 1'
#
loop_
_entity.id
_entity.type
_entity.pdbx_description
1 polymer ?
#
loop_
_entity_poly.entity_id
_entity_poly.type
_entity_poly.pdbx_seq_one_letter_code
_entity_poly.pdbx_strand_id
1 'polypeptide(L)'
;SIIGNKKTAYSEATRVMDRAEELFAPGSEMGVSSLNQKEISYFKVRKYFERLIALNYDRVTIKWYDIHYISDLERQPDGRYVGVVTIYQRFEGESDDGLKYKDTTKKDITIYVERKKTQIQGRTVEFWDVMLGDIRVAETTI
;
A
#
# COMPACT_ATOMS: atom_id res chain seq x y z
N SER A 1 -5.89 11.92 1.87
CA SER A 1 -4.92 11.24 2.72
C SER A 1 -4.02 12.23 3.46
N ILE A 2 -3.78 11.97 4.74
CA ILE A 2 -2.86 12.80 5.55
C ILE A 2 -1.45 12.79 4.95
N ILE A 3 -0.96 11.64 4.52
CA ILE A 3 0.38 11.49 3.94
C ILE A 3 0.56 12.37 2.70
N GLY A 4 -0.45 12.44 1.85
CA GLY A 4 -0.39 13.17 0.59
C GLY A 4 -0.66 14.66 0.70
N ASN A 5 -0.98 15.19 1.87
CA ASN A 5 -1.28 16.60 2.07
C ASN A 5 -0.02 17.34 2.53
N LYS A 6 0.51 18.22 1.68
CA LYS A 6 1.73 18.98 2.00
C LYS A 6 1.59 19.93 3.18
N LYS A 7 0.36 20.28 3.57
CA LYS A 7 0.10 21.11 4.74
C LYS A 7 0.16 20.34 6.06
N THR A 8 0.24 19.00 5.99
CA THR A 8 0.39 18.16 7.16
C THR A 8 1.79 18.34 7.73
N ALA A 9 1.90 18.51 9.05
CA ALA A 9 3.18 18.64 9.71
C ALA A 9 4.04 17.40 9.47
N TYR A 10 5.35 17.59 9.24
CA TYR A 10 6.27 16.50 8.95
C TYR A 10 6.24 15.40 10.01
N SER A 11 6.14 15.77 11.29
CA SER A 11 6.06 14.81 12.39
C SER A 11 4.82 13.93 12.33
N GLU A 12 3.68 14.48 11.92
CA GLU A 12 2.46 13.71 11.73
C GLU A 12 2.59 12.76 10.55
N ALA A 13 3.14 13.24 9.43
CA ALA A 13 3.35 12.41 8.25
C ALA A 13 4.28 11.22 8.57
N THR A 14 5.36 11.47 9.31
CA THR A 14 6.29 10.41 9.73
C THR A 14 5.59 9.36 10.58
N ARG A 15 4.76 9.77 11.52
CA ARG A 15 4.00 8.85 12.38
C ARG A 15 3.01 8.01 11.58
N VAL A 16 2.34 8.61 10.60
CA VAL A 16 1.42 7.88 9.72
C VAL A 16 2.18 6.87 8.87
N MET A 17 3.37 7.24 8.36
CA MET A 17 4.21 6.32 7.61
C MET A 17 4.66 5.13 8.46
N ASP A 18 5.05 5.36 9.70
CA ASP A 18 5.46 4.29 10.62
C ASP A 18 4.33 3.28 10.80
N ARG A 19 3.11 3.74 11.02
CA ARG A 19 1.94 2.88 11.17
C ARG A 19 1.60 2.12 9.90
N ALA A 20 1.68 2.77 8.76
CA ALA A 20 1.42 2.13 7.48
C ALA A 20 2.45 1.05 7.19
N GLU A 21 3.72 1.31 7.47
CA GLU A 21 4.80 0.36 7.26
C GLU A 21 4.60 -0.92 8.08
N GLU A 22 4.06 -0.81 9.30
CA GLU A 22 3.81 -1.95 10.18
C GLU A 22 2.79 -2.94 9.60
N LEU A 23 1.96 -2.52 8.65
CA LEU A 23 0.98 -3.39 7.99
C LEU A 23 1.63 -4.32 6.97
N PHE A 24 2.88 -4.09 6.60
CA PHE A 24 3.58 -4.83 5.56
C PHE A 24 4.59 -5.80 6.16
N ALA A 25 4.74 -6.95 5.50
CA ALA A 25 5.81 -7.89 5.82
C ALA A 25 7.17 -7.22 5.54
N PRO A 26 8.21 -7.52 6.35
CA PRO A 26 9.54 -6.94 6.12
C PRO A 26 10.04 -7.18 4.71
N GLY A 27 10.64 -6.16 4.10
CA GLY A 27 11.20 -6.25 2.77
C GLY A 27 10.19 -6.14 1.63
N SER A 28 8.92 -5.88 1.92
CA SER A 28 7.89 -5.71 0.88
C SER A 28 8.20 -4.53 -0.02
N GLU A 29 7.86 -4.66 -1.30
CA GLU A 29 8.07 -3.64 -2.31
C GLU A 29 6.75 -3.21 -2.94
N MET A 30 6.68 -1.94 -3.30
CA MET A 30 5.51 -1.35 -3.95
C MET A 30 5.85 -0.92 -5.37
N GLY A 31 5.06 -1.41 -6.33
CA GLY A 31 5.17 -1.01 -7.72
C GLY A 31 4.54 0.36 -7.94
N VAL A 32 5.24 1.20 -8.69
CA VAL A 32 4.79 2.54 -9.05
C VAL A 32 4.88 2.71 -10.55
N SER A 33 3.80 3.14 -11.15
CA SER A 33 3.75 3.48 -12.56
C SER A 33 3.02 4.81 -12.75
N SER A 34 3.23 5.43 -13.90
CA SER A 34 2.46 6.60 -14.29
C SER A 34 2.26 6.61 -15.80
N LEU A 35 1.33 7.44 -16.26
CA LEU A 35 1.10 7.63 -17.68
C LEU A 35 2.32 8.24 -18.39
N ASN A 36 3.20 8.89 -17.63
CA ASN A 36 4.38 9.59 -18.13
C ASN A 36 5.65 8.73 -18.10
N GLN A 37 5.58 7.48 -17.64
CA GLN A 37 6.72 6.59 -17.51
C GLN A 37 6.47 5.29 -18.26
N LYS A 38 7.52 4.79 -18.95
CA LYS A 38 7.42 3.54 -19.71
C LYS A 38 7.60 2.30 -18.83
N GLU A 39 8.33 2.43 -17.73
CA GLU A 39 8.68 1.32 -16.87
C GLU A 39 8.06 1.44 -15.48
N ILE A 40 7.79 0.30 -14.87
CA ILE A 40 7.32 0.23 -13.49
C ILE A 40 8.54 0.25 -12.58
N SER A 41 8.54 1.16 -11.61
CA SER A 41 9.57 1.23 -10.58
C SER A 41 9.07 0.55 -9.31
N TYR A 42 9.99 -0.05 -8.56
CA TYR A 42 9.66 -0.72 -7.30
C TYR A 42 10.43 -0.08 -6.17
N PHE A 43 9.75 0.20 -5.07
CA PHE A 43 10.32 0.84 -3.90
C PHE A 43 9.96 0.07 -2.64
N LYS A 44 10.86 0.03 -1.66
CA LYS A 44 10.50 -0.43 -0.33
C LYS A 44 9.39 0.46 0.22
N VAL A 45 8.57 -0.08 1.11
CA VAL A 45 7.37 0.60 1.61
C VAL A 45 7.67 2.00 2.14
N ARG A 46 8.68 2.13 2.99
CA ARG A 46 9.06 3.45 3.55
C ARG A 46 9.43 4.44 2.45
N LYS A 47 10.23 3.99 1.49
CA LYS A 47 10.67 4.85 0.38
C LYS A 47 9.49 5.28 -0.49
N TYR A 48 8.54 4.39 -0.70
CA TYR A 48 7.32 4.74 -1.43
C TYR A 48 6.56 5.89 -0.75
N PHE A 49 6.37 5.81 0.57
CA PHE A 49 5.66 6.86 1.29
C PHE A 49 6.44 8.18 1.32
N GLU A 50 7.77 8.12 1.44
CA GLU A 50 8.60 9.33 1.35
C GLU A 50 8.45 10.01 0.00
N ARG A 51 8.43 9.23 -1.09
CA ARG A 51 8.23 9.76 -2.44
C ARG A 51 6.84 10.36 -2.60
N LEU A 52 5.83 9.76 -1.99
CA LEU A 52 4.47 10.27 -2.05
C LEU A 52 4.37 11.67 -1.42
N ILE A 53 5.04 11.87 -0.29
CA ILE A 53 5.08 13.18 0.37
C ILE A 53 5.84 14.20 -0.47
N ALA A 54 6.90 13.76 -1.15
CA ALA A 54 7.75 14.63 -1.97
C ALA A 54 7.16 14.96 -3.35
N LEU A 55 5.99 14.41 -3.71
CA LEU A 55 5.34 14.73 -4.97
C LEU A 55 5.01 16.21 -5.08
N ASN A 56 5.15 16.73 -6.29
CA ASN A 56 5.00 18.16 -6.55
C ASN A 56 3.53 18.57 -6.76
N TYR A 57 2.65 18.04 -5.92
CA TYR A 57 1.24 18.39 -5.88
C TYR A 57 0.89 18.96 -4.50
N ASP A 58 -0.03 19.90 -4.46
CA ASP A 58 -0.51 20.45 -3.19
C ASP A 58 -1.48 19.49 -2.49
N ARG A 59 -2.20 18.70 -3.29
CA ARG A 59 -3.09 17.66 -2.78
C ARG A 59 -2.91 16.38 -3.58
N VAL A 60 -2.90 15.25 -2.86
CA VAL A 60 -2.88 13.92 -3.45
C VAL A 60 -4.02 13.13 -2.83
N THR A 61 -4.83 12.53 -3.68
CA THR A 61 -5.92 11.65 -3.26
C THR A 61 -5.69 10.27 -3.84
N ILE A 62 -5.73 9.25 -3.00
CA ILE A 62 -5.59 7.85 -3.40
C ILE A 62 -6.82 7.11 -2.89
N LYS A 63 -7.51 6.44 -3.79
CA LYS A 63 -8.68 5.62 -3.46
C LYS A 63 -8.47 4.21 -3.98
N TRP A 64 -8.73 3.23 -3.14
CA TRP A 64 -8.77 1.84 -3.51
C TRP A 64 -10.23 1.42 -3.62
N TYR A 65 -10.57 0.72 -4.68
CA TYR A 65 -11.94 0.31 -4.94
C TYR A 65 -11.96 -0.98 -5.76
N ASP A 66 -13.14 -1.58 -5.83
CA ASP A 66 -13.44 -2.76 -6.66
C ASP A 66 -12.43 -3.89 -6.47
N ILE A 67 -12.56 -4.62 -5.36
CA ILE A 67 -11.84 -5.88 -5.23
C ILE A 67 -12.25 -6.75 -6.40
N HIS A 68 -11.32 -6.91 -7.36
CA HIS A 68 -11.59 -7.57 -8.61
C HIS A 68 -11.44 -9.07 -8.52
N TYR A 69 -10.48 -9.53 -7.72
CA TYR A 69 -10.19 -10.94 -7.59
C TYR A 69 -9.48 -11.23 -6.27
N ILE A 70 -9.86 -12.34 -5.67
CA ILE A 70 -9.16 -12.85 -4.47
C ILE A 70 -8.79 -14.29 -4.78
N SER A 71 -7.48 -14.59 -4.79
CA SER A 71 -7.01 -15.95 -5.00
C SER A 71 -7.23 -16.80 -3.74
N ASP A 72 -7.25 -18.13 -3.93
CA ASP A 72 -7.22 -19.04 -2.80
C ASP A 72 -5.92 -18.86 -2.00
N LEU A 73 -6.03 -19.00 -0.69
CA LEU A 73 -4.87 -18.97 0.18
C LEU A 73 -4.12 -20.29 0.09
N GLU A 74 -2.81 -20.23 -0.12
CA GLU A 74 -1.95 -21.40 -0.20
C GLU A 74 -1.00 -21.45 1.01
N ARG A 75 -0.96 -22.61 1.66
CA ARG A 75 -0.07 -22.80 2.80
C ARG A 75 1.39 -22.90 2.34
N GLN A 76 2.25 -22.13 3.00
CA GLN A 76 3.69 -22.14 2.75
C GLN A 76 4.41 -23.07 3.74
N PRO A 77 5.66 -23.49 3.41
CA PRO A 77 6.44 -24.33 4.32
C PRO A 77 6.65 -23.76 5.72
N ASP A 78 6.65 -22.43 5.86
CA ASP A 78 6.80 -21.75 7.15
C ASP A 78 5.49 -21.68 7.96
N GLY A 79 4.40 -22.23 7.43
CA GLY A 79 3.11 -22.24 8.09
C GLY A 79 2.21 -21.06 7.80
N ARG A 80 2.70 -20.04 7.13
CA ARG A 80 1.86 -18.91 6.68
C ARG A 80 1.04 -19.31 5.47
N TYR A 81 -0.10 -18.64 5.31
CA TYR A 81 -0.88 -18.74 4.08
C TYR A 81 -0.63 -17.50 3.24
N VAL A 82 -0.55 -17.68 1.93
CA VAL A 82 -0.28 -16.59 0.98
C VAL A 82 -1.36 -16.56 -0.07
N GLY A 83 -1.84 -15.37 -0.37
CA GLY A 83 -2.80 -15.14 -1.45
C GLY A 83 -2.56 -13.80 -2.12
N VAL A 84 -3.35 -13.53 -3.15
CA VAL A 84 -3.27 -12.28 -3.91
C VAL A 84 -4.64 -11.66 -4.00
N VAL A 85 -4.71 -10.37 -3.71
CA VAL A 85 -5.92 -9.56 -3.88
C VAL A 85 -5.66 -8.57 -5.00
N THR A 86 -6.56 -8.51 -5.96
CA THR A 86 -6.46 -7.54 -7.06
C THR A 86 -7.47 -6.43 -6.82
N ILE A 87 -6.97 -5.20 -6.84
CA ILE A 87 -7.79 -4.00 -6.64
C ILE A 87 -7.48 -2.95 -7.68
N TYR A 88 -8.35 -1.95 -7.77
CA TYR A 88 -8.06 -0.74 -8.54
C TYR A 88 -7.70 0.40 -7.59
N GLN A 89 -6.70 1.18 -7.99
CA GLN A 89 -6.30 2.39 -7.30
C GLN A 89 -6.49 3.59 -8.20
N ARG A 90 -7.25 4.56 -7.74
CA ARG A 90 -7.36 5.87 -8.39
C ARG A 90 -6.41 6.83 -7.70
N PHE A 91 -5.49 7.40 -8.46
CA PHE A 91 -4.58 8.44 -7.99
C PHE A 91 -4.97 9.76 -8.63
N GLU A 92 -5.05 10.80 -7.82
CA GLU A 92 -5.31 12.16 -8.27
C GLU A 92 -4.36 13.12 -7.55
N GLY A 93 -3.64 13.92 -8.33
CA GLY A 93 -2.77 14.97 -7.82
C GLY A 93 -3.22 16.32 -8.32
N GLU A 94 -3.29 17.31 -7.44
CA GLU A 94 -3.69 18.68 -7.78
C GLU A 94 -2.69 19.68 -7.21
N SER A 95 -2.40 20.72 -7.98
CA SER A 95 -1.63 21.86 -7.53
C SER A 95 -2.50 23.12 -7.49
N ASP A 96 -2.17 24.06 -6.62
CA ASP A 96 -2.94 25.31 -6.47
C ASP A 96 -2.93 26.16 -7.74
N ASP A 97 -1.95 25.94 -8.63
CA ASP A 97 -1.86 26.62 -9.94
C ASP A 97 -2.73 25.97 -11.01
N GLY A 98 -3.53 24.96 -10.67
CA GLY A 98 -4.45 24.30 -11.59
C GLY A 98 -3.90 23.06 -12.27
N LEU A 99 -2.64 22.67 -12.02
CA LEU A 99 -2.09 21.44 -12.56
C LEU A 99 -2.81 20.22 -11.95
N LYS A 100 -3.26 19.30 -12.82
CA LYS A 100 -3.96 18.10 -12.41
C LYS A 100 -3.37 16.87 -13.10
N TYR A 101 -3.23 15.80 -12.35
CA TYR A 101 -2.85 14.48 -12.86
C TYR A 101 -3.81 13.44 -12.30
N LYS A 102 -4.20 12.50 -13.14
CA LYS A 102 -5.08 11.38 -12.74
C LYS A 102 -4.64 10.11 -13.42
N ASP A 103 -4.65 9.02 -12.70
CA ASP A 103 -4.54 7.70 -13.30
C ASP A 103 -5.33 6.67 -12.51
N THR A 104 -5.56 5.52 -13.15
CA THR A 104 -6.15 4.35 -12.53
C THR A 104 -5.18 3.19 -12.72
N THR A 105 -4.82 2.55 -11.64
CA THR A 105 -3.88 1.44 -11.64
C THR A 105 -4.54 0.20 -11.09
N LYS A 106 -4.45 -0.90 -11.83
CA LYS A 106 -4.81 -2.22 -11.32
C LYS A 106 -3.62 -2.78 -10.58
N LYS A 107 -3.79 -3.12 -9.32
CA LYS A 107 -2.70 -3.60 -8.47
C LYS A 107 -3.00 -4.96 -7.89
N ASP A 108 -1.97 -5.79 -7.86
CA ASP A 108 -1.99 -7.10 -7.21
C ASP A 108 -1.25 -7.00 -5.89
N ILE A 109 -1.98 -7.23 -4.80
CA ILE A 109 -1.44 -7.14 -3.45
C ILE A 109 -1.27 -8.54 -2.90
N THR A 110 -0.04 -8.90 -2.56
CA THR A 110 0.23 -10.15 -1.85
C THR A 110 -0.20 -10.00 -0.41
N ILE A 111 -0.92 -10.97 0.12
CA ILE A 111 -1.30 -11.00 1.54
C ILE A 111 -0.73 -12.25 2.20
N TYR A 112 -0.28 -12.08 3.44
CA TYR A 112 0.19 -13.16 4.29
C TYR A 112 -0.76 -13.29 5.46
N VAL A 113 -1.21 -14.50 5.73
CA VAL A 113 -2.11 -14.79 6.86
C VAL A 113 -1.43 -15.81 7.75
N GLU A 114 -1.27 -15.46 9.02
CA GLU A 114 -0.56 -16.29 9.98
C GLU A 114 -1.36 -16.42 11.25
N ARG A 115 -1.40 -17.63 11.80
CA ARG A 115 -2.04 -17.85 13.10
C ARG A 115 -1.04 -17.51 14.20
N LYS A 116 -1.44 -16.63 15.11
CA LYS A 116 -0.60 -16.18 16.21
C LYS A 116 -1.29 -16.41 17.56
N LYS A 117 -0.47 -16.50 18.60
CA LYS A 117 -0.93 -16.61 19.98
C LYS A 117 -0.35 -15.48 20.80
N THR A 118 -1.16 -14.94 21.71
CA THR A 118 -0.70 -13.95 22.66
C THR A 118 -1.33 -14.20 24.02
N GLN A 119 -0.71 -13.65 25.06
CA GLN A 119 -1.25 -13.72 26.43
C GLN A 119 -1.97 -12.43 26.75
N ILE A 120 -3.23 -12.54 27.16
CA ILE A 120 -4.02 -11.40 27.63
C ILE A 120 -4.61 -11.80 28.99
N GLN A 121 -4.20 -11.09 30.04
CA GLN A 121 -4.65 -11.33 31.39
C GLN A 121 -4.55 -12.82 31.82
N GLY A 122 -3.39 -13.43 31.51
CA GLY A 122 -3.12 -14.83 31.88
C GLY A 122 -3.79 -15.87 30.97
N ARG A 123 -4.53 -15.44 29.94
CA ARG A 123 -5.19 -16.35 29.01
C ARG A 123 -4.44 -16.34 27.67
N THR A 124 -4.30 -17.51 27.06
CA THR A 124 -3.79 -17.63 25.71
C THR A 124 -4.91 -17.34 24.72
N VAL A 125 -4.70 -16.32 23.87
CA VAL A 125 -5.65 -15.95 22.82
C VAL A 125 -5.00 -16.24 21.48
N GLU A 126 -5.71 -16.96 20.61
CA GLU A 126 -5.28 -17.22 19.25
C GLU A 126 -6.02 -16.29 18.30
N PHE A 127 -5.29 -15.78 17.30
CA PHE A 127 -5.87 -14.90 16.29
C PHE A 127 -5.15 -15.05 14.97
N TRP A 128 -5.81 -14.61 13.90
CA TRP A 128 -5.20 -14.54 12.58
C TRP A 128 -4.64 -13.15 12.36
N ASP A 129 -3.35 -13.10 12.03
CA ASP A 129 -2.66 -11.86 11.70
C ASP A 129 -2.54 -11.77 10.18
N VAL A 130 -2.92 -10.63 9.61
CA VAL A 130 -2.86 -10.39 8.17
C VAL A 130 -1.84 -9.29 7.93
N MET A 131 -0.86 -9.58 7.07
CA MET A 131 0.15 -8.60 6.65
C MET A 131 0.13 -8.48 5.15
N LEU A 132 0.35 -7.27 4.68
CA LEU A 132 0.51 -7.00 3.25
C LEU A 132 1.94 -7.32 2.85
N GLY A 133 2.10 -7.88 1.68
CA GLY A 133 3.39 -8.11 1.05
C GLY A 133 3.61 -7.13 -0.09
N ASP A 134 4.25 -7.63 -1.16
CA ASP A 134 4.51 -6.81 -2.33
C ASP A 134 3.22 -6.34 -2.98
N ILE A 135 3.23 -5.10 -3.46
CA ILE A 135 2.15 -4.56 -4.28
C ILE A 135 2.72 -4.35 -5.68
N ARG A 136 2.16 -5.07 -6.65
CA ARG A 136 2.60 -5.02 -8.05
C ARG A 136 1.57 -4.30 -8.91
N VAL A 137 2.07 -3.63 -9.93
CA VAL A 137 1.22 -2.98 -10.91
C VAL A 137 0.91 -3.96 -12.03
N ALA A 138 -0.38 -4.20 -12.29
CA ALA A 138 -0.83 -5.04 -13.41
C ALA A 138 -1.08 -4.18 -14.66
N GLU A 139 -1.73 -3.02 -14.50
CA GLU A 139 -1.91 -2.08 -15.61
C GLU A 139 -2.21 -0.68 -15.08
N THR A 140 -1.94 0.34 -15.91
CA THR A 140 -2.24 1.74 -15.59
C THR A 140 -3.00 2.36 -16.77
N THR A 141 -4.11 3.05 -16.45
CA THR A 141 -4.94 3.72 -17.46
C THR A 141 -5.37 5.10 -16.95
N ILE A 142 -6.11 5.80 -17.76
CA ILE A 142 -6.67 7.10 -17.35
C ILE A 142 -7.91 6.93 -16.46
#